data_97c7ddf9074b3e1077bf2c5b0a0f8e10
#
_entry.id   97c7ddf9074b3e1077bf2c5b0a0f8e10
#
_cell.length_a   1.000
_cell.length_b   1.000
_cell.length_c   1.000
_cell.angle_alpha   90.00
_cell.angle_beta   90.00
_cell.angle_gamma   90.00
#
_symmetry.space_group_name_H-M   'P 1'
#
loop_
_entity.id
_entity.type
_entity.pdbx_description
1 polymer ?
#
loop_
_entity_poly.entity_id
_entity_poly.type
_entity_poly.pdbx_seq_one_letter_code
_entity_poly.pdbx_strand_id
1 'polypeptide(L)'
;MRKISGFASGAAAKSSGHGVDYKDNKYIAIMNKYWKSKGLDEHTWGYDMIKAAFDGTIVTGNSDLNFGTVGRDFRKEAIQKGIVYLNVFPYVIWEMQDQVNDCNAGTLNNNDDDSVHAWDEAVAFYAGSTVGKSYGTSTTGKLQFALADKRCKNFKTCTNGFSGGSQVNADILALFNVGKEAARTGVKADGDCDTLDTLMDKISALSLVPFVQGVMRYLYKTKSVASA
;
A
#
# COMPACT_ATOMS: atom_id res chain seq x y z
N MET A 1 12.79 10.53 -10.19
CA MET A 1 12.32 9.14 -10.04
C MET A 1 12.65 8.66 -8.62
N ARG A 2 11.64 8.32 -7.82
CA ARG A 2 11.83 7.87 -6.43
C ARG A 2 12.48 6.48 -6.43
N LYS A 3 13.54 6.30 -5.66
CA LYS A 3 14.19 4.98 -5.49
C LYS A 3 13.39 4.15 -4.48
N ILE A 4 13.40 2.83 -4.59
CA ILE A 4 12.72 1.92 -3.63
C ILE A 4 13.18 2.20 -2.19
N SER A 5 14.48 2.49 -2.00
CA SER A 5 15.02 2.90 -0.69
C SER A 5 14.41 4.19 -0.14
N GLY A 6 13.83 5.04 -0.97
CA GLY A 6 13.29 6.33 -0.57
C GLY A 6 11.85 6.32 -0.09
N PHE A 7 11.13 5.18 -0.18
CA PHE A 7 9.74 5.14 0.29
C PHE A 7 9.67 5.30 1.81
N ALA A 8 10.17 4.34 2.56
CA ALA A 8 10.11 4.38 4.02
C ALA A 8 10.99 5.50 4.63
N SER A 9 12.20 5.73 4.11
CA SER A 9 13.06 6.80 4.59
C SER A 9 12.52 8.20 4.28
N GLY A 10 11.86 8.38 3.14
CA GLY A 10 11.16 9.62 2.80
C GLY A 10 9.97 9.88 3.71
N ALA A 11 9.17 8.85 3.98
CA ALA A 11 8.06 8.93 4.92
C ALA A 11 8.55 9.26 6.35
N ALA A 12 9.59 8.57 6.83
CA ALA A 12 10.17 8.84 8.15
C ALA A 12 10.73 10.26 8.27
N ALA A 13 11.33 10.80 7.20
CA ALA A 13 11.84 12.18 7.18
C ALA A 13 10.72 13.23 7.20
N LYS A 14 9.60 12.96 6.54
CA LYS A 14 8.41 13.83 6.56
C LYS A 14 7.67 13.81 7.90
N SER A 15 7.75 12.69 8.64
CA SER A 15 7.03 12.47 9.90
C SER A 15 7.48 13.35 11.06
N SER A 16 8.65 13.95 10.98
CA SER A 16 9.24 14.67 12.12
C SER A 16 8.53 16.00 12.38
N GLY A 17 7.48 15.96 13.20
CA GLY A 17 6.93 17.16 13.81
C GLY A 17 5.46 17.48 13.60
N HIS A 18 4.72 16.69 12.81
CA HIS A 18 3.31 16.95 12.54
C HIS A 18 2.46 15.69 12.70
N GLY A 19 1.72 15.59 13.80
CA GLY A 19 0.71 14.55 14.00
C GLY A 19 1.27 13.13 14.24
N VAL A 20 0.71 12.12 13.59
CA VAL A 20 1.09 10.71 13.74
C VAL A 20 2.31 10.40 12.88
N ASP A 21 3.38 9.91 13.50
CA ASP A 21 4.58 9.47 12.80
C ASP A 21 4.30 8.24 11.91
N TYR A 22 5.07 8.08 10.83
CA TYR A 22 5.00 6.92 9.93
C TYR A 22 4.97 5.59 10.68
N LYS A 23 5.88 5.40 11.64
CA LYS A 23 6.01 4.17 12.42
C LYS A 23 4.82 3.91 13.37
N ASP A 24 4.12 4.97 13.77
CA ASP A 24 3.05 4.95 14.78
C ASP A 24 1.66 4.85 14.14
N ASN A 25 1.54 5.00 12.80
CA ASN A 25 0.30 4.68 12.11
C ASN A 25 -0.09 3.22 12.39
N LYS A 26 -1.32 2.99 12.81
CA LYS A 26 -1.78 1.69 13.35
C LYS A 26 -1.54 0.48 12.44
N TYR A 27 -1.63 0.65 11.12
CA TYR A 27 -1.36 -0.43 10.15
C TYR A 27 0.13 -0.67 9.97
N ILE A 28 0.90 0.40 9.88
CA ILE A 28 2.36 0.34 9.72
C ILE A 28 3.01 -0.16 11.00
N ALA A 29 2.53 0.25 12.18
CA ALA A 29 3.02 -0.21 13.47
C ALA A 29 2.90 -1.74 13.65
N ILE A 30 1.82 -2.35 13.15
CA ILE A 30 1.66 -3.82 13.16
C ILE A 30 2.75 -4.48 12.29
N MET A 31 2.99 -3.95 11.10
CA MET A 31 4.04 -4.46 10.20
C MET A 31 5.43 -4.26 10.81
N ASN A 32 5.72 -3.09 11.36
CA ASN A 32 6.96 -2.77 12.04
C ASN A 32 7.21 -3.73 13.21
N LYS A 33 6.21 -3.96 14.06
CA LYS A 33 6.31 -4.91 15.18
C LYS A 33 6.67 -6.31 14.70
N TYR A 34 6.03 -6.80 13.64
CA TYR A 34 6.34 -8.10 13.06
C TYR A 34 7.78 -8.16 12.53
N TRP A 35 8.17 -7.23 11.68
CA TRP A 35 9.49 -7.26 11.04
C TRP A 35 10.62 -7.01 12.03
N LYS A 36 10.41 -6.16 13.02
CA LYS A 36 11.34 -5.96 14.13
C LYS A 36 11.55 -7.24 14.95
N SER A 37 10.49 -8.03 15.17
CA SER A 37 10.62 -9.35 15.81
C SER A 37 11.43 -10.36 14.98
N LYS A 38 11.63 -10.09 13.69
CA LYS A 38 12.47 -10.86 12.77
C LYS A 38 13.87 -10.27 12.59
N GLY A 39 14.25 -9.27 13.38
CA GLY A 39 15.57 -8.65 13.34
C GLY A 39 15.77 -7.60 12.25
N LEU A 40 14.69 -7.15 11.57
CA LEU A 40 14.79 -6.12 10.55
C LEU A 40 14.49 -4.73 11.14
N ASP A 41 15.09 -3.71 10.54
CA ASP A 41 14.88 -2.31 10.92
C ASP A 41 13.45 -1.85 10.56
N GLU A 42 12.84 -1.05 11.45
CA GLU A 42 11.45 -0.61 11.32
C GLU A 42 11.17 0.31 10.13
N HIS A 43 12.21 0.87 9.52
CA HIS A 43 12.05 1.78 8.38
C HIS A 43 12.55 1.20 7.06
N THR A 44 13.35 0.13 7.09
CA THR A 44 14.00 -0.40 5.89
C THR A 44 13.64 -1.83 5.54
N TRP A 45 12.88 -2.54 6.39
CA TRP A 45 12.58 -3.97 6.20
C TRP A 45 12.06 -4.34 4.80
N GLY A 46 11.21 -3.51 4.22
CA GLY A 46 10.69 -3.75 2.87
C GLY A 46 11.76 -3.61 1.80
N TYR A 47 12.62 -2.59 1.92
CA TYR A 47 13.74 -2.37 1.04
C TYR A 47 14.80 -3.47 1.19
N ASP A 48 15.18 -3.82 2.43
CA ASP A 48 16.21 -4.81 2.71
C ASP A 48 15.85 -6.19 2.15
N MET A 49 14.59 -6.59 2.26
CA MET A 49 14.10 -7.82 1.65
C MET A 49 14.21 -7.81 0.13
N ILE A 50 13.80 -6.71 -0.52
CA ILE A 50 13.86 -6.60 -1.97
C ILE A 50 15.31 -6.56 -2.45
N LYS A 51 16.16 -5.81 -1.75
CA LYS A 51 17.59 -5.72 -2.06
C LYS A 51 18.25 -7.08 -1.97
N ALA A 52 18.04 -7.82 -0.88
CA ALA A 52 18.58 -9.15 -0.71
C ALA A 52 18.09 -10.14 -1.78
N ALA A 53 16.81 -10.06 -2.16
CA ALA A 53 16.26 -10.87 -3.25
C ALA A 53 16.88 -10.52 -4.61
N PHE A 54 17.18 -9.24 -4.86
CA PHE A 54 17.88 -8.80 -6.06
C PHE A 54 19.31 -9.34 -6.12
N ASP A 55 20.04 -9.16 -5.04
CA ASP A 55 21.45 -9.53 -4.93
C ASP A 55 21.65 -11.04 -4.79
N GLY A 56 20.61 -11.78 -4.40
CA GLY A 56 20.70 -13.21 -4.08
C GLY A 56 21.51 -13.44 -2.80
N THR A 57 21.26 -12.66 -1.77
CA THR A 57 21.98 -12.68 -0.49
C THR A 57 21.04 -12.95 0.70
N ILE A 58 21.61 -13.03 1.89
CA ILE A 58 20.86 -13.05 3.15
C ILE A 58 20.33 -11.65 3.43
N VAL A 59 19.09 -11.57 3.95
CA VAL A 59 18.53 -10.31 4.41
C VAL A 59 19.29 -9.84 5.66
N THR A 60 19.75 -8.60 5.64
CA THR A 60 20.47 -8.01 6.78
C THR A 60 19.60 -8.08 8.04
N GLY A 61 20.16 -8.63 9.11
CA GLY A 61 19.47 -8.80 10.39
C GLY A 61 18.62 -10.08 10.50
N ASN A 62 18.44 -10.87 9.42
CA ASN A 62 17.68 -12.11 9.49
C ASN A 62 18.25 -13.22 8.59
N SER A 63 19.01 -14.14 9.20
CA SER A 63 19.64 -15.27 8.52
C SER A 63 18.65 -16.28 7.94
N ASP A 64 17.42 -16.36 8.46
CA ASP A 64 16.38 -17.27 7.97
C ASP A 64 15.84 -16.85 6.59
N LEU A 65 16.01 -15.58 6.26
CA LEU A 65 15.63 -15.03 4.97
C LEU A 65 16.84 -15.00 4.01
N ASN A 66 17.21 -16.18 3.49
CA ASN A 66 18.36 -16.35 2.62
C ASN A 66 17.95 -16.53 1.16
N PHE A 67 18.13 -15.49 0.35
CA PHE A 67 17.86 -15.53 -1.09
C PHE A 67 19.02 -16.12 -1.91
N GLY A 68 20.18 -16.36 -1.29
CA GLY A 68 21.32 -17.03 -1.94
C GLY A 68 21.09 -18.51 -2.21
N THR A 69 20.17 -19.14 -1.48
CA THR A 69 19.86 -20.56 -1.60
C THR A 69 18.65 -20.87 -2.48
N VAL A 70 17.97 -19.84 -3.00
CA VAL A 70 16.75 -20.00 -3.80
C VAL A 70 16.96 -19.64 -5.27
N GLY A 71 16.20 -20.28 -6.16
CA GLY A 71 16.30 -20.07 -7.59
C GLY A 71 15.85 -18.66 -8.04
N ARG A 72 16.28 -18.30 -9.25
CA ARG A 72 15.99 -16.98 -9.86
C ARG A 72 14.49 -16.66 -9.93
N ASP A 73 13.64 -17.63 -10.23
CA ASP A 73 12.19 -17.41 -10.36
C ASP A 73 11.57 -17.07 -9.01
N PHE A 74 12.00 -17.73 -7.94
CA PHE A 74 11.58 -17.41 -6.59
C PHE A 74 11.95 -15.96 -6.22
N ARG A 75 13.21 -15.57 -6.49
CA ARG A 75 13.68 -14.20 -6.23
C ARG A 75 12.88 -13.16 -7.03
N LYS A 76 12.61 -13.43 -8.30
CA LYS A 76 11.77 -12.57 -9.14
C LYS A 76 10.38 -12.37 -8.55
N GLU A 77 9.74 -13.44 -8.08
CA GLU A 77 8.43 -13.37 -7.42
C GLU A 77 8.50 -12.57 -6.10
N ALA A 78 9.54 -12.79 -5.30
CA ALA A 78 9.76 -12.07 -4.05
C ALA A 78 9.94 -10.56 -4.31
N ILE A 79 10.71 -10.16 -5.32
CA ILE A 79 10.90 -8.77 -5.73
C ILE A 79 9.58 -8.15 -6.19
N GLN A 80 8.88 -8.79 -7.13
CA GLN A 80 7.65 -8.25 -7.70
C GLN A 80 6.55 -8.04 -6.64
N LYS A 81 6.41 -8.98 -5.73
CA LYS A 81 5.43 -8.91 -4.65
C LYS A 81 5.90 -8.03 -3.51
N GLY A 82 7.17 -8.11 -3.16
CA GLY A 82 7.76 -7.28 -2.13
C GLY A 82 7.64 -5.78 -2.43
N ILE A 83 7.82 -5.37 -3.68
CA ILE A 83 7.59 -3.97 -4.09
C ILE A 83 6.16 -3.54 -3.73
N VAL A 84 5.15 -4.34 -4.06
CA VAL A 84 3.75 -3.98 -3.83
C VAL A 84 3.39 -4.06 -2.35
N TYR A 85 3.73 -5.16 -1.67
CA TYR A 85 3.22 -5.44 -0.33
C TYR A 85 4.04 -4.79 0.79
N LEU A 86 5.36 -4.68 0.58
CA LEU A 86 6.28 -4.28 1.64
C LEU A 86 6.80 -2.86 1.48
N ASN A 87 6.57 -2.21 0.33
CA ASN A 87 7.01 -0.84 0.10
C ASN A 87 5.87 0.08 -0.33
N VAL A 88 5.16 -0.26 -1.39
CA VAL A 88 4.13 0.65 -1.93
C VAL A 88 2.91 0.69 -1.02
N PHE A 89 2.44 -0.44 -0.49
CA PHE A 89 1.28 -0.46 0.39
C PHE A 89 1.45 0.37 1.66
N PRO A 90 2.53 0.21 2.45
CA PRO A 90 2.76 1.08 3.60
C PRO A 90 2.85 2.56 3.19
N TYR A 91 3.38 2.84 2.00
CA TYR A 91 3.51 4.21 1.53
C TYR A 91 2.16 4.82 1.12
N VAL A 92 1.24 4.05 0.53
CA VAL A 92 -0.14 4.51 0.29
C VAL A 92 -0.82 4.90 1.62
N ILE A 93 -0.65 4.08 2.65
CA ILE A 93 -1.19 4.38 3.99
C ILE A 93 -0.56 5.66 4.52
N TRP A 94 0.75 5.81 4.35
CA TRP A 94 1.48 6.99 4.80
C TRP A 94 1.01 8.27 4.13
N GLU A 95 0.84 8.30 2.82
CA GLU A 95 0.36 9.50 2.13
C GLU A 95 -1.06 9.91 2.57
N MET A 96 -1.92 8.94 2.87
CA MET A 96 -3.22 9.26 3.49
C MET A 96 -3.07 9.80 4.91
N GLN A 97 -2.15 9.26 5.72
CA GLN A 97 -1.86 9.77 7.06
C GLN A 97 -1.25 11.17 7.03
N ASP A 98 -0.37 11.43 6.06
CA ASP A 98 0.23 12.76 5.84
C ASP A 98 -0.87 13.79 5.55
N GLN A 99 -1.82 13.45 4.68
CA GLN A 99 -3.01 14.28 4.43
C GLN A 99 -3.83 14.57 5.69
N VAL A 100 -4.05 13.55 6.54
CA VAL A 100 -4.77 13.71 7.82
C VAL A 100 -3.97 14.60 8.78
N ASN A 101 -2.66 14.41 8.85
CA ASN A 101 -1.77 15.21 9.69
C ASN A 101 -1.80 16.70 9.27
N ASP A 102 -1.68 16.97 7.97
CA ASP A 102 -1.73 18.32 7.42
C ASP A 102 -3.08 18.99 7.65
N CYS A 103 -4.15 18.25 7.53
CA CYS A 103 -5.49 18.72 7.84
C CYS A 103 -5.59 19.14 9.31
N ASN A 104 -5.19 18.28 10.24
CA ASN A 104 -5.22 18.55 11.68
C ASN A 104 -4.28 19.70 12.10
N ALA A 105 -3.18 19.88 11.38
CA ALA A 105 -2.26 20.99 11.61
C ALA A 105 -2.72 22.32 10.98
N GLY A 106 -3.77 22.30 10.15
CA GLY A 106 -4.21 23.47 9.39
C GLY A 106 -3.24 23.88 8.29
N THR A 107 -2.42 22.95 7.79
CA THR A 107 -1.33 23.22 6.82
C THR A 107 -1.64 22.77 5.40
N LEU A 108 -2.86 22.32 5.10
CA LEU A 108 -3.24 21.80 3.79
C LEU A 108 -2.90 22.70 2.60
N ASN A 109 -2.87 24.01 2.80
CA ASN A 109 -2.54 24.98 1.74
C ASN A 109 -1.04 25.31 1.64
N ASN A 110 -0.21 24.75 2.52
CA ASN A 110 1.20 25.10 2.61
C ASN A 110 2.11 24.11 1.84
N ASN A 111 1.54 22.97 1.42
CA ASN A 111 2.29 21.92 0.73
C ASN A 111 1.96 21.90 -0.76
N ASP A 112 2.95 22.24 -1.58
CA ASP A 112 2.97 22.04 -3.04
C ASP A 112 1.74 22.54 -3.82
N ASP A 113 1.17 23.66 -3.42
CA ASP A 113 0.10 24.40 -4.13
C ASP A 113 -1.29 23.72 -4.15
N ASP A 114 -1.50 22.54 -3.58
CA ASP A 114 -2.80 21.87 -3.59
C ASP A 114 -3.11 21.17 -2.25
N SER A 115 -4.27 21.52 -1.67
CA SER A 115 -4.78 20.91 -0.42
C SER A 115 -5.02 19.39 -0.48
N VAL A 116 -4.95 18.79 -1.66
CA VAL A 116 -5.18 17.35 -1.88
C VAL A 116 -3.92 16.59 -2.30
N HIS A 117 -2.75 17.22 -2.24
CA HIS A 117 -1.51 16.68 -2.82
C HIS A 117 -1.16 15.28 -2.28
N ALA A 118 -1.05 15.11 -0.97
CA ALA A 118 -0.72 13.81 -0.36
C ALA A 118 -1.82 12.76 -0.63
N TRP A 119 -3.09 13.18 -0.66
CA TRP A 119 -4.20 12.28 -1.00
C TRP A 119 -4.14 11.78 -2.44
N ASP A 120 -3.83 12.66 -3.40
CA ASP A 120 -3.66 12.31 -4.81
C ASP A 120 -2.40 11.44 -5.02
N GLU A 121 -1.31 11.64 -4.26
CA GLU A 121 -0.16 10.73 -4.23
C GLU A 121 -0.56 9.32 -3.77
N ALA A 122 -1.39 9.21 -2.71
CA ALA A 122 -1.90 7.92 -2.27
C ALA A 122 -2.68 7.19 -3.39
N VAL A 123 -3.53 7.89 -4.13
CA VAL A 123 -4.24 7.33 -5.30
C VAL A 123 -3.25 6.84 -6.36
N ALA A 124 -2.24 7.65 -6.68
CA ALA A 124 -1.25 7.32 -7.68
C ALA A 124 -0.42 6.09 -7.29
N PHE A 125 -0.06 5.94 -6.02
CA PHE A 125 0.65 4.76 -5.52
C PHE A 125 -0.25 3.52 -5.40
N TYR A 126 -1.55 3.70 -5.14
CA TYR A 126 -2.50 2.60 -5.13
C TYR A 126 -2.77 2.03 -6.53
N ALA A 127 -3.11 2.90 -7.47
CA ALA A 127 -3.62 2.54 -8.79
C ALA A 127 -2.54 2.51 -9.88
N GLY A 128 -1.42 3.21 -9.70
CA GLY A 128 -0.47 3.47 -10.77
C GLY A 128 -1.11 4.33 -11.85
N SER A 129 -0.68 4.14 -13.11
CA SER A 129 -1.25 4.89 -14.22
C SER A 129 -2.62 4.35 -14.61
N THR A 130 -3.65 5.17 -14.43
CA THR A 130 -5.03 4.93 -14.89
C THR A 130 -5.44 5.87 -16.02
N VAL A 131 -4.49 6.58 -16.62
CA VAL A 131 -4.72 7.57 -17.68
C VAL A 131 -5.50 6.97 -18.84
N GLY A 132 -6.56 7.67 -19.27
CA GLY A 132 -7.41 7.26 -20.38
C GLY A 132 -8.46 6.19 -20.05
N LYS A 133 -8.65 5.86 -18.79
CA LYS A 133 -9.63 4.86 -18.34
C LYS A 133 -10.66 5.47 -17.40
N SER A 134 -11.90 5.02 -17.53
CA SER A 134 -12.95 5.38 -16.57
C SER A 134 -12.67 4.74 -15.21
N TYR A 135 -12.95 5.47 -14.13
CA TYR A 135 -12.85 4.94 -12.76
C TYR A 135 -13.68 3.66 -12.61
N GLY A 136 -13.12 2.67 -11.94
CA GLY A 136 -13.80 1.40 -11.65
C GLY A 136 -13.94 0.44 -12.83
N THR A 137 -13.58 0.84 -14.06
CA THR A 137 -13.65 -0.03 -15.25
C THR A 137 -12.29 -0.39 -15.82
N SER A 138 -11.21 0.22 -15.32
CA SER A 138 -9.87 0.00 -15.84
C SER A 138 -9.30 -1.34 -15.38
N THR A 139 -8.96 -2.19 -16.33
CA THR A 139 -8.14 -3.39 -16.10
C THR A 139 -6.64 -3.11 -16.25
N THR A 140 -6.25 -1.86 -16.39
CA THR A 140 -4.88 -1.46 -16.71
C THR A 140 -4.13 -0.76 -15.58
N GLY A 141 -4.75 -0.57 -14.42
CA GLY A 141 -4.05 -0.14 -13.22
C GLY A 141 -2.91 -1.09 -12.86
N LYS A 142 -1.96 -0.60 -12.10
CA LYS A 142 -0.77 -1.34 -11.65
C LYS A 142 -0.81 -1.53 -10.13
N LEU A 143 0.24 -2.06 -9.57
CA LEU A 143 0.44 -2.18 -8.13
C LEU A 143 -0.72 -2.91 -7.44
N GLN A 144 -1.26 -2.36 -6.34
CA GLN A 144 -2.38 -2.97 -5.61
C GLN A 144 -3.65 -3.10 -6.44
N PHE A 145 -3.94 -2.11 -7.28
CA PHE A 145 -5.08 -2.13 -8.18
C PHE A 145 -5.06 -3.38 -9.08
N ALA A 146 -3.93 -3.64 -9.74
CA ALA A 146 -3.78 -4.82 -10.58
C ALA A 146 -3.84 -6.14 -9.79
N LEU A 147 -3.37 -6.13 -8.54
CA LEU A 147 -3.48 -7.29 -7.67
C LEU A 147 -4.95 -7.59 -7.34
N ALA A 148 -5.71 -6.59 -6.95
CA ALA A 148 -7.14 -6.73 -6.65
C ALA A 148 -7.92 -7.29 -7.86
N ASP A 149 -7.65 -6.79 -9.07
CA ASP A 149 -8.26 -7.30 -10.30
C ASP A 149 -7.91 -8.77 -10.58
N LYS A 150 -6.68 -9.19 -10.26
CA LYS A 150 -6.30 -10.60 -10.36
C LYS A 150 -6.98 -11.47 -9.31
N ARG A 151 -7.14 -10.94 -8.10
CA ARG A 151 -7.74 -11.70 -6.99
C ARG A 151 -9.23 -11.83 -7.14
N CYS A 152 -9.94 -10.78 -7.56
CA CYS A 152 -11.39 -10.84 -7.72
C CYS A 152 -11.83 -11.97 -8.66
N LYS A 153 -11.07 -12.22 -9.72
CA LYS A 153 -11.32 -13.34 -10.67
C LYS A 153 -11.17 -14.72 -10.01
N ASN A 154 -10.35 -14.85 -8.99
CA ASN A 154 -10.17 -16.10 -8.26
C ASN A 154 -11.26 -16.37 -7.22
N PHE A 155 -11.87 -15.30 -6.68
CA PHE A 155 -12.78 -15.36 -5.53
C PHE A 155 -14.21 -14.93 -5.84
N LYS A 156 -14.54 -14.68 -7.12
CA LYS A 156 -15.85 -14.21 -7.57
C LYS A 156 -16.27 -12.87 -6.93
N THR A 157 -15.29 -12.00 -6.70
CA THR A 157 -15.49 -10.67 -6.10
C THR A 157 -15.24 -9.51 -7.09
N CYS A 158 -15.30 -9.79 -8.39
CA CYS A 158 -15.36 -8.75 -9.41
C CYS A 158 -16.77 -8.17 -9.49
N THR A 159 -16.91 -6.98 -10.08
CA THR A 159 -18.20 -6.31 -10.28
C THR A 159 -19.24 -7.16 -10.99
N ASN A 160 -18.81 -8.07 -11.88
CA ASN A 160 -19.64 -9.05 -12.56
C ASN A 160 -19.25 -10.49 -12.19
N GLY A 161 -19.04 -10.77 -10.90
CA GLY A 161 -18.65 -12.08 -10.42
C GLY A 161 -17.20 -12.44 -10.75
N PHE A 162 -16.94 -13.20 -11.83
CA PHE A 162 -15.57 -13.56 -12.27
C PHE A 162 -15.00 -12.63 -13.35
N SER A 163 -15.76 -11.67 -13.84
CA SER A 163 -15.41 -10.74 -14.90
C SER A 163 -15.55 -9.28 -14.45
N GLY A 164 -15.04 -8.36 -15.25
CA GLY A 164 -14.99 -6.94 -14.89
C GLY A 164 -13.79 -6.61 -14.00
N GLY A 165 -13.80 -5.44 -13.41
CA GLY A 165 -12.84 -4.99 -12.42
C GLY A 165 -13.15 -5.51 -11.01
N SER A 166 -12.20 -5.39 -10.10
CA SER A 166 -12.42 -5.73 -8.70
C SER A 166 -13.44 -4.79 -8.05
N GLN A 167 -14.41 -5.35 -7.31
CA GLN A 167 -15.33 -4.54 -6.49
C GLN A 167 -14.54 -3.71 -5.47
N VAL A 168 -13.50 -4.29 -4.86
CA VAL A 168 -12.62 -3.56 -3.93
C VAL A 168 -11.99 -2.33 -4.58
N ASN A 169 -11.55 -2.41 -5.85
CA ASN A 169 -11.02 -1.25 -6.55
C ASN A 169 -12.08 -0.16 -6.75
N ALA A 170 -13.29 -0.54 -7.12
CA ALA A 170 -14.40 0.40 -7.29
C ALA A 170 -14.73 1.11 -5.97
N ASP A 171 -14.80 0.35 -4.87
CA ASP A 171 -15.10 0.87 -3.54
C ASP A 171 -13.99 1.81 -3.06
N ILE A 172 -12.71 1.42 -3.20
CA ILE A 172 -11.56 2.25 -2.80
C ILE A 172 -11.51 3.55 -3.60
N LEU A 173 -11.68 3.49 -4.93
CA LEU A 173 -11.68 4.71 -5.74
C LEU A 173 -12.84 5.65 -5.40
N ALA A 174 -14.00 5.11 -5.07
CA ALA A 174 -15.12 5.91 -4.58
C ALA A 174 -14.77 6.62 -3.26
N LEU A 175 -14.14 5.92 -2.32
CA LEU A 175 -13.68 6.51 -1.05
C LEU A 175 -12.58 7.57 -1.27
N PHE A 176 -11.65 7.33 -2.19
CA PHE A 176 -10.64 8.33 -2.55
C PHE A 176 -11.27 9.60 -3.13
N ASN A 177 -12.33 9.48 -3.95
CA ASN A 177 -13.04 10.65 -4.46
C ASN A 177 -13.73 11.44 -3.34
N VAL A 178 -14.36 10.77 -2.38
CA VAL A 178 -14.95 11.43 -1.20
C VAL A 178 -13.87 12.14 -0.39
N GLY A 179 -12.72 11.50 -0.16
CA GLY A 179 -11.61 12.09 0.57
C GLY A 179 -10.97 13.29 -0.13
N LYS A 180 -10.94 13.29 -1.46
CA LYS A 180 -10.50 14.45 -2.23
C LYS A 180 -11.38 15.67 -1.97
N GLU A 181 -12.69 15.50 -1.93
CA GLU A 181 -13.60 16.60 -1.62
C GLU A 181 -13.49 17.02 -0.14
N ALA A 182 -13.34 16.07 0.79
CA ALA A 182 -13.09 16.38 2.20
C ALA A 182 -11.79 17.18 2.40
N ALA A 183 -10.70 16.81 1.70
CA ALA A 183 -9.45 17.56 1.75
C ALA A 183 -9.57 18.98 1.21
N ARG A 184 -10.35 19.21 0.15
CA ARG A 184 -10.61 20.55 -0.40
C ARG A 184 -11.43 21.43 0.52
N THR A 185 -12.37 20.84 1.24
CA THR A 185 -13.29 21.57 2.12
C THR A 185 -12.76 21.70 3.55
N GLY A 186 -11.87 20.81 3.98
CA GLY A 186 -11.25 20.78 5.31
C GLY A 186 -10.44 22.02 5.67
N VAL A 187 -10.06 22.81 4.67
CA VAL A 187 -9.43 24.13 4.86
C VAL A 187 -10.38 25.15 5.54
N LYS A 188 -11.69 24.86 5.60
CA LYS A 188 -12.72 25.83 5.97
C LYS A 188 -13.64 25.40 7.11
N ALA A 189 -13.61 24.15 7.57
CA ALA A 189 -14.57 23.64 8.55
C ALA A 189 -13.94 22.61 9.49
N ASP A 190 -14.10 22.82 10.79
CA ASP A 190 -13.83 21.80 11.81
C ASP A 190 -14.69 20.58 11.54
N GLY A 191 -14.08 19.41 11.32
CA GLY A 191 -14.78 18.15 11.13
C GLY A 191 -14.40 17.35 9.88
N ASP A 192 -13.88 17.98 8.83
CA ASP A 192 -13.50 17.28 7.61
C ASP A 192 -12.25 16.42 7.78
N CYS A 193 -11.40 16.72 8.76
CA CYS A 193 -10.21 15.91 9.09
C CYS A 193 -10.60 14.55 9.69
N ASP A 194 -11.65 14.48 10.51
CA ASP A 194 -12.20 13.22 11.02
C ASP A 194 -12.75 12.34 9.89
N THR A 195 -13.32 12.97 8.87
CA THR A 195 -13.75 12.29 7.66
C THR A 195 -12.57 11.68 6.91
N LEU A 196 -11.46 12.40 6.74
CA LEU A 196 -10.24 11.89 6.12
C LEU A 196 -9.66 10.70 6.88
N ASP A 197 -9.56 10.78 8.21
CA ASP A 197 -9.08 9.68 9.05
C ASP A 197 -9.97 8.43 8.90
N THR A 198 -11.29 8.61 8.95
CA THR A 198 -12.26 7.52 8.74
C THR A 198 -12.13 6.89 7.36
N LEU A 199 -11.90 7.69 6.32
CA LEU A 199 -11.71 7.19 4.95
C LEU A 199 -10.38 6.46 4.80
N MET A 200 -9.30 6.97 5.37
CA MET A 200 -8.00 6.28 5.42
C MET A 200 -8.15 4.89 6.02
N ASP A 201 -8.88 4.76 7.12
CA ASP A 201 -9.15 3.48 7.76
C ASP A 201 -9.88 2.50 6.85
N LYS A 202 -10.95 2.96 6.23
CA LYS A 202 -11.75 2.13 5.32
C LYS A 202 -10.93 1.68 4.11
N ILE A 203 -10.18 2.59 3.49
CA ILE A 203 -9.32 2.30 2.34
C ILE A 203 -8.23 1.31 2.74
N SER A 204 -7.58 1.51 3.89
CA SER A 204 -6.54 0.60 4.39
C SER A 204 -7.09 -0.80 4.64
N ALA A 205 -8.24 -0.92 5.28
CA ALA A 205 -8.90 -2.20 5.52
C ALA A 205 -9.29 -2.92 4.22
N LEU A 206 -9.91 -2.20 3.28
CA LEU A 206 -10.26 -2.77 1.96
C LEU A 206 -9.03 -3.20 1.18
N SER A 207 -7.94 -2.47 1.28
CA SER A 207 -6.67 -2.79 0.61
C SER A 207 -6.05 -4.10 1.09
N LEU A 208 -6.40 -4.60 2.27
CA LEU A 208 -5.96 -5.90 2.78
C LEU A 208 -6.72 -7.08 2.14
N VAL A 209 -7.92 -6.86 1.60
CA VAL A 209 -8.74 -7.94 1.02
C VAL A 209 -7.97 -8.72 -0.07
N PRO A 210 -7.39 -8.10 -1.11
CA PRO A 210 -6.65 -8.84 -2.12
C PRO A 210 -5.38 -9.52 -1.58
N PHE A 211 -4.81 -9.05 -0.47
CA PHE A 211 -3.66 -9.71 0.18
C PHE A 211 -4.11 -10.99 0.87
N VAL A 212 -5.20 -10.95 1.64
CA VAL A 212 -5.80 -12.13 2.29
C VAL A 212 -6.21 -13.16 1.24
N GLN A 213 -6.88 -12.73 0.18
CA GLN A 213 -7.22 -13.60 -0.95
C GLN A 213 -5.97 -14.23 -1.59
N GLY A 214 -4.88 -13.47 -1.68
CA GLY A 214 -3.58 -13.95 -2.14
C GLY A 214 -3.05 -15.09 -1.27
N VAL A 215 -3.03 -14.90 0.05
CA VAL A 215 -2.59 -15.92 1.02
C VAL A 215 -3.44 -17.19 0.90
N MET A 216 -4.77 -17.06 0.94
CA MET A 216 -5.70 -18.19 0.81
C MET A 216 -5.46 -18.98 -0.49
N ARG A 217 -5.28 -18.26 -1.62
CA ARG A 217 -5.01 -18.90 -2.91
C ARG A 217 -3.73 -19.71 -2.90
N TYR A 218 -2.67 -19.19 -2.28
CA TYR A 218 -1.38 -19.89 -2.24
C TYR A 218 -1.42 -21.07 -1.28
N LEU A 219 -2.06 -20.95 -0.13
CA LEU A 219 -2.30 -22.09 0.78
C LEU A 219 -3.08 -23.22 0.10
N TYR A 220 -4.12 -22.89 -0.68
CA TYR A 220 -4.84 -23.89 -1.45
C TYR A 220 -3.95 -24.59 -2.48
N LYS A 221 -3.08 -23.85 -3.18
CA LYS A 221 -2.17 -24.44 -4.16
C LYS A 221 -1.12 -25.36 -3.54
N THR A 222 -0.59 -25.03 -2.36
CA THR A 222 0.38 -25.88 -1.67
C THR A 222 -0.25 -27.21 -1.26
N LYS A 223 -1.53 -27.21 -0.85
CA LYS A 223 -2.27 -28.45 -0.54
C LYS A 223 -2.38 -29.37 -1.76
N SER A 224 -2.61 -28.81 -2.95
CA SER A 224 -2.75 -29.61 -4.18
C SER A 224 -1.43 -30.23 -4.65
N VAL A 225 -0.28 -29.62 -4.31
CA VAL A 225 1.06 -30.17 -4.62
C VAL A 225 1.47 -31.27 -3.64
N ALA A 226 1.05 -31.15 -2.38
CA ALA A 226 1.33 -32.16 -1.36
C ALA A 226 0.51 -33.46 -1.51
N SER A 227 -0.52 -33.46 -2.35
CA SER A 227 -1.39 -34.60 -2.63
C SER A 227 -1.14 -35.25 -4.00
N ALA A 228 -0.12 -34.83 -4.72
CA ALA A 228 0.34 -35.38 -6.00
C ALA A 228 1.71 -36.05 -5.86
#